data_fadbd7d538b4ffd3391a538b0d3f70ac
#
_entry.id   fadbd7d538b4ffd3391a538b0d3f70ac
#
_cell.length_a   1.000
_cell.length_b   1.000
_cell.length_c   1.000
_cell.angle_alpha   90.00
_cell.angle_beta   90.00
_cell.angle_gamma   90.00
#
_symmetry.space_group_name_H-M   'P 1'
#
loop_
_entity.id
_entity.type
_entity.pdbx_description
1 polymer ?
#
loop_
_entity_poly.entity_id
_entity_poly.type
_entity_poly.pdbx_seq_one_letter_code
_entity_poly.pdbx_strand_id
1 'polypeptide(L)'
;MLKKLLLLNIGLFFIPSIYAAELNSGDTSWILTSTALVLFMTLPGLALFYGGLVRSKNVLSVLMQCFAIACLISVCWVVYGYSLAFKGDGLFIGNLSAAFLNGVSRDSLVGGVPETVFITFQMTFAIITPALVVGAFAERMKFGAMCLFSVVWFTLVYLPACHMVWGGGYLANIGVIDFAGGLVVHATCGIGALVI
;
A
#
# COMPACT_ATOMS: atom_id res chain seq x y z
N MET A 1 32.90 -9.75 63.48
CA MET A 1 33.33 -8.74 62.47
C MET A 1 32.80 -9.18 61.10
N LEU A 2 31.73 -8.56 60.66
CA LEU A 2 30.98 -8.98 59.49
C LEU A 2 31.57 -8.29 58.26
N LYS A 3 32.15 -9.05 57.32
CA LYS A 3 32.60 -8.51 56.05
C LYS A 3 31.36 -8.34 55.18
N LYS A 4 30.97 -7.09 54.95
CA LYS A 4 29.99 -6.74 53.93
C LYS A 4 30.61 -6.97 52.55
N LEU A 5 30.15 -7.99 51.87
CA LEU A 5 30.42 -8.20 50.45
C LEU A 5 29.58 -7.19 49.66
N LEU A 6 30.26 -6.22 49.11
CA LEU A 6 29.66 -5.25 48.17
C LEU A 6 29.52 -5.95 46.82
N LEU A 7 28.36 -6.50 46.56
CA LEU A 7 28.02 -6.96 45.21
C LEU A 7 27.82 -5.73 44.32
N LEU A 8 28.84 -5.43 43.55
CA LEU A 8 28.77 -4.45 42.47
C LEU A 8 27.93 -5.07 41.34
N ASN A 9 26.65 -4.74 41.33
CA ASN A 9 25.79 -5.05 40.16
C ASN A 9 26.27 -4.18 39.02
N ILE A 10 27.15 -4.74 38.18
CA ILE A 10 27.41 -4.18 36.85
C ILE A 10 26.19 -4.57 36.01
N GLY A 11 25.17 -3.74 36.06
CA GLY A 11 24.09 -3.77 35.10
C GLY A 11 24.72 -3.49 33.74
N LEU A 12 24.92 -4.57 32.95
CA LEU A 12 25.11 -4.42 31.53
C LEU A 12 23.85 -3.76 30.98
N PHE A 13 23.91 -2.46 30.82
CA PHE A 13 22.98 -1.76 29.94
C PHE A 13 23.22 -2.32 28.55
N PHE A 14 22.44 -3.30 28.16
CA PHE A 14 22.19 -3.57 26.76
C PHE A 14 21.49 -2.31 26.22
N ILE A 15 22.27 -1.36 25.77
CA ILE A 15 21.78 -0.33 24.87
C ILE A 15 21.47 -1.13 23.60
N PRO A 16 20.19 -1.29 23.19
CA PRO A 16 19.93 -1.82 21.87
C PRO A 16 20.61 -0.82 20.94
N SER A 17 21.65 -1.26 20.26
CA SER A 17 22.21 -0.50 19.15
C SER A 17 21.04 -0.28 18.20
N ILE A 18 20.54 0.95 18.19
CA ILE A 18 19.64 1.42 17.13
C ILE A 18 20.56 1.41 15.91
N TYR A 19 20.66 0.28 15.25
CA TYR A 19 21.23 0.23 13.93
C TYR A 19 20.31 1.10 13.09
N ALA A 20 20.78 2.30 12.77
CA ALA A 20 20.18 3.06 11.70
C ALA A 20 20.09 2.11 10.50
N ALA A 21 18.91 1.93 9.93
CA ALA A 21 18.74 1.05 8.81
C ALA A 21 19.73 1.48 7.72
N GLU A 22 20.71 0.62 7.43
CA GLU A 22 21.65 0.88 6.33
C GLU A 22 20.97 0.53 5.01
N LEU A 23 21.30 1.28 3.98
CA LEU A 23 20.79 1.06 2.64
C LEU A 23 21.22 -0.34 2.14
N ASN A 24 20.25 -1.18 1.85
CA ASN A 24 20.46 -2.48 1.23
C ASN A 24 20.20 -2.38 -0.29
N SER A 25 21.27 -2.45 -1.07
CA SER A 25 21.20 -2.36 -2.55
C SER A 25 20.49 -3.56 -3.18
N GLY A 26 20.60 -4.75 -2.58
CA GLY A 26 19.93 -5.96 -3.04
C GLY A 26 18.42 -5.85 -2.89
N ASP A 27 17.96 -5.51 -1.68
CA ASP A 27 16.53 -5.30 -1.40
C ASP A 27 15.96 -4.16 -2.24
N THR A 28 16.71 -3.06 -2.39
CA THR A 28 16.33 -1.93 -3.23
C THR A 28 16.12 -2.35 -4.69
N SER A 29 17.06 -3.10 -5.25
CA SER A 29 16.97 -3.61 -6.63
C SER A 29 15.79 -4.55 -6.80
N TRP A 30 15.54 -5.42 -5.81
CA TRP A 30 14.40 -6.33 -5.82
C TRP A 30 13.06 -5.59 -5.78
N ILE A 31 12.93 -4.61 -4.90
CA ILE A 31 11.69 -3.81 -4.79
C ILE A 31 11.46 -2.96 -6.04
N LEU A 32 12.50 -2.39 -6.66
CA LEU A 32 12.37 -1.68 -7.94
C LEU A 32 11.86 -2.60 -9.06
N THR A 33 12.42 -3.80 -9.17
CA THR A 33 11.97 -4.81 -10.14
C THR A 33 10.53 -5.22 -9.86
N SER A 34 10.20 -5.50 -8.60
CA SER A 34 8.85 -5.85 -8.17
C SER A 34 7.85 -4.74 -8.45
N THR A 35 8.23 -3.48 -8.25
CA THR A 35 7.40 -2.30 -8.58
C THR A 35 7.02 -2.28 -10.06
N ALA A 36 7.99 -2.49 -10.94
CA ALA A 36 7.74 -2.55 -12.37
C ALA A 36 6.81 -3.72 -12.74
N LEU A 37 7.03 -4.89 -12.14
CA LEU A 37 6.20 -6.08 -12.38
C LEU A 37 4.75 -5.89 -11.89
N VAL A 38 4.53 -5.32 -10.71
CA VAL A 38 3.17 -5.06 -10.19
C VAL A 38 2.45 -4.00 -11.02
N LEU A 39 3.16 -2.94 -11.45
CA LEU A 39 2.56 -1.98 -12.37
C LEU A 39 2.19 -2.64 -13.72
N PHE A 40 3.05 -3.52 -14.21
CA PHE A 40 2.79 -4.32 -15.42
C PHE A 40 1.59 -5.27 -15.25
N MET A 41 1.36 -5.80 -14.04
CA MET A 41 0.15 -6.58 -13.75
C MET A 41 -1.13 -5.76 -13.95
N THR A 42 -1.11 -4.47 -13.65
CA THR A 42 -2.30 -3.60 -13.74
C THR A 42 -2.50 -3.07 -15.16
N LEU A 43 -1.53 -2.37 -15.72
CA LEU A 43 -1.73 -1.62 -16.95
C LEU A 43 -1.86 -2.51 -18.20
N PRO A 44 -0.95 -3.42 -18.54
CA PRO A 44 -1.24 -4.38 -19.60
C PRO A 44 -1.98 -5.62 -19.07
N GLY A 45 -1.58 -6.21 -17.95
CA GLY A 45 -2.10 -7.49 -17.50
C GLY A 45 -3.60 -7.49 -17.24
N LEU A 46 -4.03 -6.74 -16.21
CA LEU A 46 -5.42 -6.68 -15.80
C LEU A 46 -6.31 -6.01 -16.85
N ALA A 47 -5.80 -4.96 -17.50
CA ALA A 47 -6.54 -4.25 -18.54
C ALA A 47 -6.85 -5.17 -19.73
N LEU A 48 -5.89 -5.97 -20.19
CA LEU A 48 -6.10 -6.96 -21.26
C LEU A 48 -6.97 -8.12 -20.79
N PHE A 49 -6.81 -8.58 -19.55
CA PHE A 49 -7.67 -9.64 -18.98
C PHE A 49 -9.15 -9.23 -19.02
N TYR A 50 -9.49 -8.08 -18.46
CA TYR A 50 -10.87 -7.60 -18.51
C TYR A 50 -11.31 -7.19 -19.92
N GLY A 51 -10.39 -6.65 -20.72
CA GLY A 51 -10.66 -6.37 -22.14
C GLY A 51 -11.08 -7.62 -22.91
N GLY A 52 -10.50 -8.77 -22.57
CA GLY A 52 -10.87 -10.07 -23.15
C GLY A 52 -12.22 -10.62 -22.70
N LEU A 53 -12.77 -10.14 -21.57
CA LEU A 53 -14.05 -10.60 -21.03
C LEU A 53 -15.26 -9.77 -21.45
N VAL A 54 -15.05 -8.62 -22.08
CA VAL A 54 -16.11 -7.72 -22.54
C VAL A 54 -16.34 -7.85 -24.05
N ARG A 55 -17.46 -7.31 -24.51
CA ARG A 55 -17.74 -7.23 -25.96
C ARG A 55 -16.67 -6.40 -26.66
N SER A 56 -16.29 -6.78 -27.89
CA SER A 56 -15.21 -6.15 -28.67
C SER A 56 -15.32 -4.60 -28.74
N LYS A 57 -16.55 -4.07 -28.87
CA LYS A 57 -16.79 -2.63 -28.87
C LYS A 57 -16.48 -1.91 -27.56
N ASN A 58 -16.35 -2.63 -26.45
CA ASN A 58 -16.14 -2.08 -25.12
C ASN A 58 -14.70 -2.29 -24.60
N VAL A 59 -13.85 -2.96 -25.37
CA VAL A 59 -12.43 -3.22 -24.99
C VAL A 59 -11.70 -1.92 -24.65
N LEU A 60 -11.75 -0.93 -25.53
CA LEU A 60 -11.08 0.36 -25.29
C LEU A 60 -11.63 1.11 -24.06
N SER A 61 -12.93 0.95 -23.78
CA SER A 61 -13.53 1.53 -22.58
C SER A 61 -12.94 0.92 -21.31
N VAL A 62 -12.76 -0.40 -21.26
CA VAL A 62 -12.16 -1.08 -20.10
C VAL A 62 -10.69 -0.74 -19.96
N LEU A 63 -9.93 -0.74 -21.06
CA LEU A 63 -8.53 -0.31 -21.05
C LEU A 63 -8.38 1.12 -20.48
N MET A 64 -9.26 2.04 -20.94
CA MET A 64 -9.26 3.42 -20.46
C MET A 64 -9.65 3.51 -18.98
N GLN A 65 -10.59 2.69 -18.51
CA GLN A 65 -10.95 2.64 -17.08
C GLN A 65 -9.77 2.23 -16.21
N CYS A 66 -9.05 1.18 -16.56
CA CYS A 66 -7.86 0.73 -15.83
C CYS A 66 -6.77 1.83 -15.81
N PHE A 67 -6.55 2.48 -16.95
CA PHE A 67 -5.57 3.56 -17.05
C PHE A 67 -5.98 4.79 -16.23
N ALA A 68 -7.26 5.19 -16.30
CA ALA A 68 -7.77 6.32 -15.53
C ALA A 68 -7.67 6.07 -14.01
N ILE A 69 -7.98 4.84 -13.54
CA ILE A 69 -7.80 4.46 -12.15
C ILE A 69 -6.32 4.59 -11.75
N ALA A 70 -5.41 4.09 -12.58
CA ALA A 70 -3.98 4.19 -12.29
C ALA A 70 -3.55 5.66 -12.12
N CYS A 71 -3.98 6.56 -13.01
CA CYS A 71 -3.66 7.98 -12.91
C CYS A 71 -4.27 8.64 -11.66
N LEU A 72 -5.58 8.43 -11.43
CA LEU A 72 -6.30 9.04 -10.31
C LEU A 72 -5.73 8.59 -8.96
N ILE A 73 -5.56 7.28 -8.80
CA ILE A 73 -5.08 6.74 -7.52
C ILE A 73 -3.62 7.09 -7.27
N SER A 74 -2.79 7.20 -8.30
CA SER A 74 -1.41 7.70 -8.14
C SER A 74 -1.39 9.13 -7.57
N VAL A 75 -2.26 10.01 -8.06
CA VAL A 75 -2.38 11.36 -7.53
C VAL A 75 -2.90 11.34 -6.09
N CYS A 76 -3.98 10.59 -5.80
CA CYS A 76 -4.51 10.46 -4.45
C CYS A 76 -3.48 9.87 -3.48
N TRP A 77 -2.67 8.91 -3.95
CA TRP A 77 -1.62 8.29 -3.14
C TRP A 77 -0.57 9.31 -2.70
N VAL A 78 -0.08 10.14 -3.61
CA VAL A 78 0.90 11.18 -3.30
C VAL A 78 0.30 12.28 -2.41
N VAL A 79 -0.95 12.68 -2.66
CA VAL A 79 -1.59 13.79 -1.93
C VAL A 79 -1.88 13.41 -0.48
N TYR A 80 -2.46 12.23 -0.21
CA TYR A 80 -2.88 11.83 1.14
C TYR A 80 -2.76 10.33 1.42
N GLY A 81 -2.81 9.50 0.38
CA GLY A 81 -2.95 8.05 0.53
C GLY A 81 -1.79 7.40 1.28
N TYR A 82 -0.56 7.71 0.90
CA TYR A 82 0.63 7.22 1.59
C TYR A 82 0.62 7.60 3.07
N SER A 83 0.28 8.83 3.37
CA SER A 83 0.24 9.32 4.75
C SER A 83 -0.79 8.57 5.60
N LEU A 84 -2.02 8.41 5.08
CA LEU A 84 -3.07 7.70 5.80
C LEU A 84 -2.83 6.19 5.92
N ALA A 85 -2.07 5.60 4.99
CA ALA A 85 -1.73 4.19 5.03
C ALA A 85 -0.56 3.86 5.97
N PHE A 86 0.48 4.71 6.01
CA PHE A 86 1.77 4.34 6.63
C PHE A 86 2.29 5.33 7.69
N LYS A 87 1.57 6.38 8.03
CA LYS A 87 2.00 7.35 9.05
C LYS A 87 0.99 7.47 10.18
N GLY A 88 1.53 7.61 11.40
CA GLY A 88 0.73 7.74 12.64
C GLY A 88 0.37 6.39 13.28
N ASP A 89 -0.13 6.49 14.52
CA ASP A 89 -0.37 5.34 15.41
C ASP A 89 -1.87 5.01 15.55
N GLY A 90 -2.68 5.41 14.56
CA GLY A 90 -4.12 5.14 14.56
C GLY A 90 -4.40 3.64 14.43
N LEU A 91 -5.46 3.14 15.09
CA LEU A 91 -5.82 1.72 14.99
C LEU A 91 -6.41 1.36 13.63
N PHE A 92 -7.15 2.26 13.00
CA PHE A 92 -7.90 2.00 11.77
C PHE A 92 -7.39 2.76 10.56
N ILE A 93 -6.78 3.92 10.77
CA ILE A 93 -6.25 4.78 9.72
C ILE A 93 -5.13 5.63 10.30
N GLY A 94 -4.13 5.95 9.50
CA GLY A 94 -3.03 6.83 9.87
C GLY A 94 -3.44 8.30 9.92
N ASN A 95 -2.44 9.17 9.89
CA ASN A 95 -2.62 10.62 9.93
C ASN A 95 -2.13 11.32 8.65
N LEU A 96 -2.28 12.64 8.56
CA LEU A 96 -1.88 13.44 7.39
C LEU A 96 -0.49 14.09 7.54
N SER A 97 0.38 13.60 8.43
CA SER A 97 1.69 14.19 8.69
C SER A 97 2.63 14.17 7.47
N ALA A 98 2.48 13.17 6.60
CA ALA A 98 3.22 13.07 5.35
C ALA A 98 2.36 13.35 4.10
N ALA A 99 1.27 14.11 4.24
CA ALA A 99 0.50 14.56 3.08
C ALA A 99 1.40 15.29 2.08
N PHE A 100 1.17 15.07 0.78
CA PHE A 100 2.06 15.54 -0.29
C PHE A 100 3.50 15.06 -0.15
N LEU A 101 3.73 13.92 0.50
CA LEU A 101 5.04 13.34 0.83
C LEU A 101 5.91 14.27 1.69
N ASN A 102 5.28 15.11 2.48
CA ASN A 102 6.00 15.99 3.40
C ASN A 102 6.87 15.18 4.38
N GLY A 103 8.11 15.62 4.58
CA GLY A 103 9.07 14.93 5.45
C GLY A 103 9.78 13.73 4.81
N VAL A 104 9.40 13.31 3.60
CA VAL A 104 10.14 12.30 2.85
C VAL A 104 11.37 12.94 2.23
N SER A 105 12.55 12.47 2.61
CA SER A 105 13.83 12.95 2.10
C SER A 105 14.50 11.91 1.20
N ARG A 106 15.58 12.32 0.53
CA ARG A 106 16.41 11.42 -0.26
C ARG A 106 17.04 10.31 0.58
N ASP A 107 17.32 10.61 1.84
CA ASP A 107 18.04 9.72 2.76
C ASP A 107 17.12 8.94 3.69
N SER A 108 15.79 9.17 3.60
CA SER A 108 14.84 8.41 4.42
C SER A 108 14.74 6.96 3.93
N LEU A 109 14.78 6.02 4.89
CA LEU A 109 14.75 4.59 4.65
C LEU A 109 13.56 3.94 5.37
N VAL A 110 13.02 2.90 4.76
CA VAL A 110 12.03 1.98 5.34
C VAL A 110 12.58 0.57 5.21
N GLY A 111 12.96 -0.07 6.33
CA GLY A 111 13.51 -1.42 6.33
C GLY A 111 14.76 -1.62 5.45
N GLY A 112 15.62 -0.60 5.31
CA GLY A 112 16.83 -0.65 4.47
C GLY A 112 16.60 -0.33 2.99
N VAL A 113 15.37 0.00 2.60
CA VAL A 113 15.02 0.45 1.23
C VAL A 113 14.74 1.95 1.26
N PRO A 114 15.14 2.73 0.24
CA PRO A 114 14.76 4.14 0.16
C PRO A 114 13.24 4.32 0.29
N GLU A 115 12.81 5.24 1.13
CA GLU A 115 11.37 5.47 1.39
C GLU A 115 10.63 5.81 0.10
N THR A 116 11.25 6.53 -0.83
CA THR A 116 10.68 6.83 -2.15
C THR A 116 10.41 5.58 -2.99
N VAL A 117 11.27 4.58 -2.90
CA VAL A 117 11.09 3.28 -3.58
C VAL A 117 9.95 2.51 -2.91
N PHE A 118 9.90 2.48 -1.58
CA PHE A 118 8.81 1.87 -0.83
C PHE A 118 7.45 2.53 -1.15
N ILE A 119 7.39 3.87 -1.18
CA ILE A 119 6.19 4.63 -1.55
C ILE A 119 5.69 4.21 -2.94
N THR A 120 6.60 4.15 -3.92
CA THR A 120 6.27 3.80 -5.30
C THR A 120 5.80 2.35 -5.41
N PHE A 121 6.44 1.44 -4.69
CA PHE A 121 6.02 0.03 -4.63
C PHE A 121 4.61 -0.10 -4.06
N GLN A 122 4.34 0.51 -2.92
CA GLN A 122 3.03 0.47 -2.28
C GLN A 122 1.94 1.17 -3.10
N MET A 123 2.29 2.21 -3.87
CA MET A 123 1.39 2.86 -4.80
C MET A 123 0.85 1.88 -5.86
N THR A 124 1.65 0.93 -6.32
CA THR A 124 1.19 -0.05 -7.32
C THR A 124 0.07 -0.95 -6.79
N PHE A 125 0.06 -1.27 -5.50
CA PHE A 125 -1.04 -2.00 -4.86
C PHE A 125 -2.26 -1.11 -4.63
N ALA A 126 -2.06 0.15 -4.28
CA ALA A 126 -3.13 1.13 -4.22
C ALA A 126 -3.85 1.30 -5.56
N ILE A 127 -3.12 1.23 -6.67
CA ILE A 127 -3.64 1.30 -8.04
C ILE A 127 -4.41 0.04 -8.41
N ILE A 128 -3.80 -1.15 -8.23
CA ILE A 128 -4.40 -2.40 -8.71
C ILE A 128 -5.68 -2.75 -7.97
N THR A 129 -5.79 -2.41 -6.68
CA THR A 129 -6.92 -2.87 -5.85
C THR A 129 -8.28 -2.34 -6.34
N PRO A 130 -8.52 -1.04 -6.57
CA PRO A 130 -9.76 -0.58 -7.19
C PRO A 130 -9.88 -1.01 -8.66
N ALA A 131 -8.77 -1.22 -9.37
CA ALA A 131 -8.80 -1.71 -10.74
C ALA A 131 -9.34 -3.15 -10.84
N LEU A 132 -9.11 -3.99 -9.80
CA LEU A 132 -9.69 -5.34 -9.72
C LEU A 132 -11.22 -5.33 -9.63
N VAL A 133 -11.83 -4.26 -9.16
CA VAL A 133 -13.31 -4.14 -9.09
C VAL A 133 -13.92 -3.82 -10.46
N VAL A 134 -13.14 -3.36 -11.44
CA VAL A 134 -13.64 -2.98 -12.79
C VAL A 134 -14.45 -4.08 -13.43
N GLY A 135 -14.06 -5.34 -13.26
CA GLY A 135 -14.79 -6.49 -13.80
C GLY A 135 -16.26 -6.59 -13.35
N ALA A 136 -16.57 -6.10 -12.15
CA ALA A 136 -17.94 -6.15 -11.60
C ALA A 136 -18.88 -5.13 -12.26
N PHE A 137 -18.37 -4.00 -12.72
CA PHE A 137 -19.18 -2.93 -13.32
C PHE A 137 -18.85 -2.63 -14.78
N ALA A 138 -17.93 -3.39 -15.39
CA ALA A 138 -17.62 -3.27 -16.81
C ALA A 138 -18.90 -3.30 -17.65
N GLU A 139 -19.01 -2.42 -18.66
CA GLU A 139 -20.18 -2.22 -19.53
C GLU A 139 -21.44 -1.62 -18.83
N ARG A 140 -21.45 -1.45 -17.51
CA ARG A 140 -22.64 -1.01 -16.74
C ARG A 140 -22.50 0.37 -16.12
N MET A 141 -21.29 0.78 -15.74
CA MET A 141 -21.04 2.04 -15.04
C MET A 141 -20.55 3.12 -15.99
N LYS A 142 -21.05 4.36 -15.83
CA LYS A 142 -20.54 5.52 -16.55
C LYS A 142 -19.12 5.87 -16.08
N PHE A 143 -18.28 6.34 -17.00
CA PHE A 143 -16.87 6.65 -16.73
C PHE A 143 -16.68 7.60 -15.53
N GLY A 144 -17.42 8.72 -15.47
CA GLY A 144 -17.33 9.65 -14.34
C GLY A 144 -17.77 9.05 -13.00
N ALA A 145 -18.77 8.16 -13.00
CA ALA A 145 -19.20 7.44 -11.80
C ALA A 145 -18.12 6.45 -11.35
N MET A 146 -17.46 5.77 -12.28
CA MET A 146 -16.33 4.89 -12.01
C MET A 146 -15.15 5.66 -11.38
N CYS A 147 -14.81 6.82 -11.91
CA CYS A 147 -13.75 7.65 -11.34
C CYS A 147 -14.07 8.08 -9.90
N LEU A 148 -15.29 8.55 -9.65
CA LEU A 148 -15.73 8.93 -8.30
C LEU A 148 -15.75 7.73 -7.36
N PHE A 149 -16.33 6.62 -7.79
CA PHE A 149 -16.34 5.37 -7.02
C PHE A 149 -14.93 4.94 -6.63
N SER A 150 -14.00 4.92 -7.57
CA SER A 150 -12.62 4.47 -7.32
C SER A 150 -11.92 5.32 -6.26
N VAL A 151 -12.08 6.65 -6.30
CA VAL A 151 -11.48 7.56 -5.30
C VAL A 151 -12.13 7.37 -3.93
N VAL A 152 -13.46 7.30 -3.87
CA VAL A 152 -14.19 7.11 -2.61
C VAL A 152 -13.88 5.74 -2.00
N TRP A 153 -13.94 4.69 -2.80
CA TRP A 153 -13.64 3.34 -2.36
C TRP A 153 -12.19 3.16 -1.90
N PHE A 154 -11.24 3.72 -2.66
CA PHE A 154 -9.83 3.78 -2.27
C PHE A 154 -9.68 4.43 -0.89
N THR A 155 -10.33 5.59 -0.68
CA THR A 155 -10.19 6.36 0.57
C THR A 155 -10.84 5.67 1.77
N LEU A 156 -12.06 5.12 1.58
CA LEU A 156 -12.85 4.59 2.70
C LEU A 156 -12.65 3.09 2.96
N VAL A 157 -12.15 2.34 1.98
CA VAL A 157 -11.99 0.89 2.10
C VAL A 157 -10.51 0.49 2.05
N TYR A 158 -9.82 0.87 0.98
CA TYR A 158 -8.43 0.45 0.79
C TYR A 158 -7.48 1.04 1.84
N LEU A 159 -7.52 2.34 2.08
CA LEU A 159 -6.59 2.99 3.01
C LEU A 159 -6.75 2.48 4.44
N PRO A 160 -7.96 2.34 5.02
CA PRO A 160 -8.11 1.72 6.33
C PRO A 160 -7.61 0.27 6.37
N ALA A 161 -7.95 -0.55 5.36
CA ALA A 161 -7.47 -1.93 5.30
C ALA A 161 -5.94 -2.00 5.22
N CYS A 162 -5.33 -1.18 4.38
CA CYS A 162 -3.88 -1.08 4.24
C CYS A 162 -3.21 -0.67 5.56
N HIS A 163 -3.72 0.37 6.23
CA HIS A 163 -3.19 0.82 7.51
C HIS A 163 -3.34 -0.23 8.59
N MET A 164 -4.52 -0.83 8.72
CA MET A 164 -4.77 -1.86 9.74
C MET A 164 -3.83 -3.06 9.63
N VAL A 165 -3.45 -3.46 8.40
CA VAL A 165 -2.65 -4.68 8.16
C VAL A 165 -1.18 -4.37 7.96
N TRP A 166 -0.85 -3.41 7.11
CA TRP A 166 0.53 -3.09 6.73
C TRP A 166 1.09 -1.82 7.36
N GLY A 167 0.23 -0.93 7.83
CA GLY A 167 0.61 0.33 8.47
C GLY A 167 0.82 0.27 9.98
N GLY A 168 0.74 -0.92 10.58
CA GLY A 168 0.89 -1.10 12.03
C GLY A 168 -0.39 -0.86 12.85
N GLY A 169 -1.58 -0.86 12.18
CA GLY A 169 -2.86 -0.66 12.85
C GLY A 169 -3.40 -1.90 13.57
N TYR A 170 -4.71 -1.94 13.78
CA TYR A 170 -5.39 -2.91 14.65
C TYR A 170 -5.10 -4.37 14.27
N LEU A 171 -5.19 -4.73 12.99
CA LEU A 171 -5.00 -6.12 12.55
C LEU A 171 -3.54 -6.57 12.69
N ALA A 172 -2.58 -5.70 12.39
CA ALA A 172 -1.16 -5.97 12.62
C ALA A 172 -0.89 -6.22 14.11
N ASN A 173 -1.48 -5.41 15.00
CA ASN A 173 -1.29 -5.52 16.46
C ASN A 173 -1.83 -6.83 17.06
N ILE A 174 -2.84 -7.43 16.45
CA ILE A 174 -3.36 -8.75 16.87
C ILE A 174 -2.69 -9.92 16.12
N GLY A 175 -1.64 -9.64 15.33
CA GLY A 175 -0.82 -10.66 14.69
C GLY A 175 -1.32 -11.15 13.33
N VAL A 176 -2.22 -10.42 12.66
CA VAL A 176 -2.61 -10.74 11.28
C VAL A 176 -1.45 -10.47 10.33
N ILE A 177 -1.14 -11.46 9.52
CA ILE A 177 -0.07 -11.42 8.52
C ILE A 177 -0.69 -11.53 7.13
N ASP A 178 -0.33 -10.59 6.26
CA ASP A 178 -0.70 -10.57 4.85
C ASP A 178 0.56 -10.39 3.99
N PHE A 179 1.08 -11.50 3.43
CA PHE A 179 2.34 -11.50 2.68
C PHE A 179 2.23 -10.94 1.26
N ALA A 180 1.07 -11.08 0.64
CA ALA A 180 0.91 -10.80 -0.79
C ALA A 180 -0.43 -10.13 -1.13
N GLY A 181 -1.02 -9.41 -0.19
CA GLY A 181 -2.26 -8.68 -0.41
C GLY A 181 -3.52 -9.54 -0.41
N GLY A 182 -3.47 -10.74 0.18
CA GLY A 182 -4.65 -11.62 0.27
C GLY A 182 -5.82 -10.95 0.96
N LEU A 183 -5.55 -10.17 2.01
CA LEU A 183 -6.57 -9.41 2.74
C LEU A 183 -6.69 -7.99 2.18
N VAL A 184 -5.58 -7.22 2.17
CA VAL A 184 -5.60 -5.78 1.81
C VAL A 184 -6.07 -5.54 0.38
N VAL A 185 -5.69 -6.40 -0.56
CA VAL A 185 -6.04 -6.26 -1.98
C VAL A 185 -7.23 -7.17 -2.33
N HIS A 186 -7.05 -8.50 -2.21
CA HIS A 186 -7.97 -9.45 -2.82
C HIS A 186 -9.28 -9.61 -2.05
N ALA A 187 -9.27 -9.69 -0.73
CA ALA A 187 -10.52 -9.78 0.04
C ALA A 187 -11.34 -8.49 -0.05
N THR A 188 -10.68 -7.33 0.05
CA THR A 188 -11.36 -6.04 -0.05
C THR A 188 -11.97 -5.80 -1.42
N CYS A 189 -11.22 -6.03 -2.51
CA CYS A 189 -11.76 -5.85 -3.86
C CYS A 189 -12.80 -6.92 -4.22
N GLY A 190 -12.63 -8.17 -3.76
CA GLY A 190 -13.58 -9.26 -4.00
C GLY A 190 -14.93 -8.99 -3.35
N ILE A 191 -14.95 -8.55 -2.08
CA ILE A 191 -16.19 -8.15 -1.40
C ILE A 191 -16.77 -6.89 -2.06
N GLY A 192 -15.93 -5.90 -2.40
CA GLY A 192 -16.36 -4.71 -3.13
C GLY A 192 -17.03 -5.04 -4.46
N ALA A 193 -16.46 -5.97 -5.22
CA ALA A 193 -17.01 -6.43 -6.50
C ALA A 193 -18.32 -7.22 -6.34
N LEU A 194 -18.50 -7.92 -5.21
CA LEU A 194 -19.72 -8.68 -4.94
C LEU A 194 -20.92 -7.77 -4.62
N VAL A 195 -20.66 -6.61 -4.02
CA VAL A 195 -21.73 -5.67 -3.57
C VAL A 195 -22.19 -4.74 -4.69
N ILE A 196 -21.37 -4.50 -5.72
CA ILE A 196 -21.66 -3.65 -6.88
C ILE A 196 -22.41 -4.43 -7.96
#